data_a71d99ec7b869bfe02ed4649ce4b241e
#
_entry.id   a71d99ec7b869bfe02ed4649ce4b241e
#
_cell.length_a   1.000
_cell.length_b   1.000
_cell.length_c   1.000
_cell.angle_alpha   90.00
_cell.angle_beta   90.00
_cell.angle_gamma   90.00
#
_symmetry.space_group_name_H-M   'P 1'
#
loop_
_entity.id
_entity.type
_entity.pdbx_description
1 polymer ?
#
loop_
_entity_poly.entity_id
_entity_poly.type
_entity_poly.pdbx_seq_one_letter_code
_entity_poly.pdbx_strand_id
1 'polypeptide(L)'
;MRKLLTLISTAAILTTPAFAQARGFDADFSQAVTGPFKLEVIVSDDLAHRANNLPKKLSDRGTSSRLNSAYASNGKYGDRAIEDLLEEMHEEITGDFAKRGLVLSESAPTLLRITIVKAKPNRPTFNQLGEDPSLSFKSYGIGGAEVSAEFITAGGDVVGTAEYDYYSSFGDRPHLSASGVWTDADRAMSRFSKKLSKKLAKMNQDAS
;
A
#
# COMPACT_ATOMS: atom_id res chain seq x y z
N MET A 1 41.78 19.24 -39.08
CA MET A 1 41.69 18.71 -37.67
C MET A 1 40.24 18.59 -37.29
N ARG A 2 39.66 17.39 -37.34
CA ARG A 2 38.27 17.11 -36.98
C ARG A 2 38.25 16.68 -35.48
N LYS A 3 37.62 17.45 -34.63
CA LYS A 3 37.40 17.07 -33.23
C LYS A 3 36.18 16.14 -33.14
N LEU A 4 36.42 14.88 -32.78
CA LEU A 4 35.35 13.94 -32.39
C LEU A 4 34.84 14.34 -31.00
N LEU A 5 33.56 14.70 -30.89
CA LEU A 5 32.85 14.79 -29.62
C LEU A 5 32.30 13.39 -29.30
N THR A 6 32.83 12.78 -28.24
CA THR A 6 32.30 11.53 -27.71
C THR A 6 31.17 11.88 -26.73
N LEU A 7 29.92 11.57 -27.10
CA LEU A 7 28.77 11.63 -26.18
C LEU A 7 28.83 10.42 -25.25
N ILE A 8 29.08 10.64 -23.97
CA ILE A 8 28.94 9.62 -22.94
C ILE A 8 27.47 9.64 -22.49
N SER A 9 26.71 8.66 -22.93
CA SER A 9 25.34 8.43 -22.48
C SER A 9 25.39 7.69 -21.16
N THR A 10 25.13 8.38 -20.06
CA THR A 10 24.99 7.78 -18.73
C THR A 10 23.59 7.17 -18.65
N ALA A 11 23.48 5.87 -18.83
CA ALA A 11 22.26 5.13 -18.55
C ALA A 11 22.08 5.05 -17.01
N ALA A 12 21.12 5.77 -16.48
CA ALA A 12 20.68 5.60 -15.10
C ALA A 12 20.00 4.22 -14.98
N ILE A 13 20.67 3.29 -14.33
CA ILE A 13 20.10 2.00 -13.97
C ILE A 13 19.16 2.27 -12.80
N LEU A 14 17.86 2.32 -13.08
CA LEU A 14 16.82 2.26 -12.05
C LEU A 14 16.86 0.85 -11.45
N THR A 15 17.61 0.69 -10.37
CA THR A 15 17.52 -0.51 -9.53
C THR A 15 16.23 -0.41 -8.74
N THR A 16 15.18 -1.10 -9.20
CA THR A 16 14.01 -1.38 -8.36
C THR A 16 14.51 -2.19 -7.17
N PRO A 17 14.32 -1.74 -5.92
CA PRO A 17 14.67 -2.55 -4.76
C PRO A 17 13.85 -3.86 -4.82
N ALA A 18 14.54 -4.99 -4.71
CA ALA A 18 13.90 -6.28 -4.53
C ALA A 18 13.33 -6.31 -3.11
N PHE A 19 12.03 -6.10 -2.98
CA PHE A 19 11.33 -6.15 -1.70
C PHE A 19 11.46 -7.55 -1.11
N ALA A 20 12.27 -7.69 -0.08
CA ALA A 20 12.27 -8.89 0.76
C ALA A 20 10.94 -8.91 1.52
N GLN A 21 10.27 -10.07 1.57
CA GLN A 21 9.03 -10.25 2.34
C GLN A 21 9.30 -10.01 3.83
N ALA A 22 9.21 -8.77 4.27
CA ALA A 22 9.27 -8.40 5.67
C ALA A 22 7.88 -8.63 6.28
N ARG A 23 7.75 -9.65 7.11
CA ARG A 23 6.59 -9.77 7.99
C ARG A 23 6.73 -8.75 9.11
N GLY A 24 6.10 -7.58 8.92
CA GLY A 24 6.12 -6.53 9.91
C GLY A 24 6.47 -5.17 9.32
N PHE A 25 6.62 -4.17 10.19
CA PHE A 25 7.01 -2.82 9.80
C PHE A 25 8.53 -2.72 9.73
N ASP A 26 9.02 -2.33 8.57
CA ASP A 26 10.41 -1.96 8.35
C ASP A 26 10.49 -0.51 7.83
N ALA A 27 11.53 0.23 8.21
CA ALA A 27 11.72 1.60 7.76
C ALA A 27 13.20 1.98 7.82
N ASP A 28 13.73 2.41 6.69
CA ASP A 28 15.11 2.86 6.50
C ASP A 28 15.14 4.32 6.05
N PHE A 29 16.06 5.10 6.65
CA PHE A 29 16.22 6.51 6.36
C PHE A 29 17.71 6.82 6.24
N SER A 30 18.13 7.33 5.08
CA SER A 30 19.52 7.76 4.84
C SER A 30 19.86 9.03 5.58
N GLN A 31 18.85 9.82 5.97
CA GLN A 31 18.98 11.06 6.76
C GLN A 31 17.71 11.31 7.55
N ALA A 32 17.77 12.22 8.54
CA ALA A 32 16.57 12.65 9.26
C ALA A 32 15.60 13.35 8.29
N VAL A 33 14.37 12.86 8.25
CA VAL A 33 13.31 13.43 7.40
C VAL A 33 12.34 14.17 8.29
N THR A 34 12.39 15.51 8.23
CA THR A 34 11.53 16.40 9.01
C THR A 34 10.51 17.05 8.08
N GLY A 35 9.22 17.11 8.52
CA GLY A 35 8.15 17.74 7.74
C GLY A 35 8.32 19.28 7.58
N PRO A 36 7.45 19.93 6.83
CA PRO A 36 6.18 19.40 6.30
C PRO A 36 6.34 18.44 5.13
N PHE A 37 5.29 17.63 4.88
CA PHE A 37 5.25 16.65 3.78
C PHE A 37 4.10 16.96 2.83
N LYS A 38 4.33 16.79 1.53
CA LYS A 38 3.25 16.66 0.54
C LYS A 38 2.84 15.20 0.49
N LEU A 39 1.56 14.90 0.70
CA LEU A 39 1.06 13.53 0.66
C LEU A 39 0.56 13.15 -0.72
N GLU A 40 0.99 12.00 -1.20
CA GLU A 40 0.44 11.33 -2.38
C GLU A 40 0.13 9.87 -2.01
N VAL A 41 -1.11 9.44 -2.21
CA VAL A 41 -1.53 8.05 -1.99
C VAL A 41 -1.93 7.44 -3.32
N ILE A 42 -1.29 6.33 -3.66
CA ILE A 42 -1.52 5.61 -4.92
C ILE A 42 -1.67 4.11 -4.67
N VAL A 43 -2.16 3.40 -5.66
CA VAL A 43 -2.09 1.93 -5.72
C VAL A 43 -1.03 1.50 -6.72
N SER A 44 -0.46 0.31 -6.53
CA SER A 44 0.44 -0.27 -7.54
C SER A 44 -0.30 -0.57 -8.84
N ASP A 45 0.45 -0.65 -9.96
CA ASP A 45 -0.11 -1.03 -11.27
C ASP A 45 -0.82 -2.38 -11.24
N ASP A 46 -0.34 -3.33 -10.43
CA ASP A 46 -0.97 -4.64 -10.29
C ASP A 46 -2.30 -4.55 -9.54
N LEU A 47 -2.40 -3.72 -8.51
CA LEU A 47 -3.64 -3.50 -7.79
C LEU A 47 -4.63 -2.67 -8.61
N ALA A 48 -4.17 -1.62 -9.31
CA ALA A 48 -5.00 -0.85 -10.24
C ALA A 48 -5.58 -1.74 -11.36
N HIS A 49 -4.77 -2.66 -11.90
CA HIS A 49 -5.23 -3.64 -12.89
C HIS A 49 -6.39 -4.50 -12.39
N ARG A 50 -6.45 -4.79 -11.08
CA ARG A 50 -7.50 -5.58 -10.44
C ARG A 50 -8.87 -4.90 -10.40
N ALA A 51 -8.93 -3.60 -10.62
CA ALA A 51 -10.21 -2.90 -10.72
C ALA A 51 -11.10 -3.50 -11.81
N ASN A 52 -10.52 -3.75 -12.99
CA ASN A 52 -11.26 -4.17 -14.18
C ASN A 52 -10.76 -5.50 -14.78
N ASN A 53 -9.79 -6.18 -14.15
CA ASN A 53 -9.17 -7.38 -14.67
C ASN A 53 -8.94 -8.44 -13.58
N LEU A 54 -8.82 -9.69 -14.01
CA LEU A 54 -8.35 -10.78 -13.16
C LEU A 54 -6.85 -10.61 -12.84
N PRO A 55 -6.32 -11.27 -11.79
CA PRO A 55 -4.89 -11.26 -11.53
C PRO A 55 -4.08 -11.59 -12.77
N LYS A 56 -2.96 -10.87 -12.98
CA LYS A 56 -2.04 -11.15 -14.09
C LYS A 56 -1.45 -12.55 -14.00
N LYS A 57 -1.01 -12.94 -12.79
CA LYS A 57 -0.42 -14.26 -12.55
C LYS A 57 -1.51 -15.30 -12.35
N LEU A 58 -1.44 -16.42 -13.09
CA LEU A 58 -2.36 -17.54 -12.95
C LEU A 58 -2.33 -18.18 -11.55
N SER A 59 -1.16 -18.18 -10.90
CA SER A 59 -1.01 -18.64 -9.51
C SER A 59 -1.87 -17.86 -8.52
N ASP A 60 -2.16 -16.62 -8.81
CA ASP A 60 -2.93 -15.73 -7.96
C ASP A 60 -4.44 -15.83 -8.25
N ARG A 61 -4.81 -16.52 -9.34
CA ARG A 61 -6.19 -16.90 -9.64
C ARG A 61 -6.51 -18.15 -8.85
N GLY A 62 -7.31 -18.00 -7.77
CA GLY A 62 -7.71 -19.15 -6.96
C GLY A 62 -8.34 -20.24 -7.81
N THR A 63 -7.97 -21.49 -7.55
CA THR A 63 -8.70 -22.64 -8.09
C THR A 63 -10.06 -22.71 -7.39
N SER A 64 -11.10 -23.11 -8.12
CA SER A 64 -12.50 -23.20 -7.69
C SER A 64 -12.77 -24.24 -6.58
N SER A 65 -11.84 -24.43 -5.64
CA SER A 65 -12.09 -25.29 -4.50
C SER A 65 -13.01 -24.55 -3.53
N ARG A 66 -14.10 -25.18 -3.14
CA ARG A 66 -15.14 -24.72 -2.20
C ARG A 66 -14.59 -24.42 -0.79
N LEU A 67 -13.31 -24.59 -0.57
CA LEU A 67 -12.63 -24.38 0.68
C LEU A 67 -11.78 -23.11 0.58
N ASN A 68 -12.33 -22.03 1.16
CA ASN A 68 -11.61 -20.90 1.71
C ASN A 68 -10.92 -19.91 0.74
N SER A 69 -11.49 -18.71 0.65
CA SER A 69 -10.87 -17.49 0.16
C SER A 69 -10.44 -17.44 -1.31
N ALA A 70 -10.76 -18.44 -2.14
CA ALA A 70 -10.46 -18.39 -3.57
C ALA A 70 -11.07 -17.15 -4.25
N TYR A 71 -12.24 -16.70 -3.80
CA TYR A 71 -12.89 -15.51 -4.34
C TYR A 71 -12.10 -14.21 -4.12
N ALA A 72 -11.37 -14.09 -3.00
CA ALA A 72 -10.55 -12.89 -2.73
C ALA A 72 -9.46 -12.69 -3.79
N SER A 73 -9.07 -13.76 -4.48
CA SER A 73 -8.13 -13.74 -5.59
C SER A 73 -8.82 -13.78 -6.96
N ASN A 74 -10.08 -14.19 -7.02
CA ASN A 74 -10.87 -14.27 -8.25
C ASN A 74 -11.76 -13.02 -8.44
N GLY A 75 -12.21 -12.81 -9.67
CA GLY A 75 -13.06 -11.69 -10.05
C GLY A 75 -12.30 -10.35 -10.04
N LYS A 76 -12.99 -9.34 -10.52
CA LYS A 76 -12.51 -7.95 -10.57
C LYS A 76 -12.98 -7.24 -9.32
N TYR A 77 -12.17 -6.34 -8.79
CA TYR A 77 -12.54 -5.61 -7.57
C TYR A 77 -13.54 -4.48 -7.84
N GLY A 78 -13.46 -3.85 -9.01
CA GLY A 78 -14.21 -2.65 -9.36
C GLY A 78 -13.45 -1.37 -8.97
N ASP A 79 -13.65 -0.30 -9.75
CA ASP A 79 -12.98 0.99 -9.53
C ASP A 79 -13.33 1.55 -8.14
N ARG A 80 -14.61 1.50 -7.76
CA ARG A 80 -15.07 1.98 -6.45
C ARG A 80 -14.34 1.31 -5.28
N ALA A 81 -14.07 0.02 -5.38
CA ALA A 81 -13.36 -0.69 -4.31
C ALA A 81 -11.89 -0.27 -4.19
N ILE A 82 -11.27 0.17 -5.28
CA ILE A 82 -9.91 0.74 -5.27
C ILE A 82 -9.94 2.17 -4.72
N GLU A 83 -10.94 2.97 -5.08
CA GLU A 83 -11.15 4.31 -4.54
C GLU A 83 -11.34 4.28 -3.02
N ASP A 84 -12.16 3.35 -2.48
CA ASP A 84 -12.37 3.17 -1.05
C ASP A 84 -11.05 2.88 -0.30
N LEU A 85 -10.13 2.09 -0.89
CA LEU A 85 -8.80 1.84 -0.30
C LEU A 85 -7.92 3.10 -0.29
N LEU A 86 -7.95 3.91 -1.35
CA LEU A 86 -7.17 5.15 -1.43
C LEU A 86 -7.67 6.17 -0.40
N GLU A 87 -8.99 6.32 -0.29
CA GLU A 87 -9.63 7.23 0.66
C GLU A 87 -9.28 6.85 2.11
N GLU A 88 -9.45 5.57 2.48
CA GLU A 88 -9.12 5.07 3.81
C GLU A 88 -7.63 5.29 4.16
N MET A 89 -6.72 4.99 3.24
CA MET A 89 -5.28 5.20 3.48
C MET A 89 -4.95 6.68 3.69
N HIS A 90 -5.56 7.57 2.89
CA HIS A 90 -5.39 9.00 3.01
C HIS A 90 -5.89 9.51 4.37
N GLU A 91 -7.07 9.06 4.80
CA GLU A 91 -7.64 9.42 6.10
C GLU A 91 -6.80 8.95 7.27
N GLU A 92 -6.33 7.70 7.25
CA GLU A 92 -5.49 7.12 8.31
C GLU A 92 -4.17 7.91 8.47
N ILE A 93 -3.48 8.23 7.36
CA ILE A 93 -2.24 9.03 7.40
C ILE A 93 -2.52 10.43 7.92
N THR A 94 -3.52 11.10 7.39
CA THR A 94 -3.86 12.48 7.78
C THR A 94 -4.19 12.55 9.26
N GLY A 95 -5.01 11.61 9.76
CA GLY A 95 -5.40 11.54 11.15
C GLY A 95 -4.24 11.24 12.10
N ASP A 96 -3.39 10.28 11.78
CA ASP A 96 -2.29 9.89 12.65
C ASP A 96 -1.13 10.89 12.63
N PHE A 97 -0.89 11.58 11.50
CA PHE A 97 0.08 12.67 11.42
C PHE A 97 -0.36 13.86 12.25
N ALA A 98 -1.62 14.28 12.13
CA ALA A 98 -2.19 15.36 12.94
C ALA A 98 -2.08 15.09 14.44
N LYS A 99 -2.40 13.87 14.89
CA LYS A 99 -2.27 13.44 16.30
C LYS A 99 -0.84 13.56 16.86
N ARG A 100 0.18 13.56 15.97
CA ARG A 100 1.61 13.61 16.37
C ARG A 100 2.29 14.93 16.04
N GLY A 101 1.53 15.92 15.58
CA GLY A 101 2.05 17.24 15.20
C GLY A 101 2.90 17.22 13.92
N LEU A 102 2.76 16.18 13.09
CA LEU A 102 3.35 16.11 11.76
C LEU A 102 2.48 16.90 10.79
N VAL A 103 3.10 17.76 9.98
CA VAL A 103 2.39 18.71 9.12
C VAL A 103 2.35 18.17 7.68
N LEU A 104 1.15 18.08 7.11
CA LEU A 104 0.94 17.85 5.68
C LEU A 104 0.64 19.18 4.98
N SER A 105 1.24 19.42 3.82
CA SER A 105 1.07 20.64 3.03
C SER A 105 1.35 20.39 1.55
N GLU A 106 0.49 20.89 0.69
CA GLU A 106 0.68 20.80 -0.78
C GLU A 106 1.94 21.52 -1.28
N SER A 107 2.42 22.54 -0.55
CA SER A 107 3.64 23.29 -0.87
C SER A 107 4.91 22.71 -0.25
N ALA A 108 4.82 21.57 0.44
CA ALA A 108 5.96 20.95 1.09
C ALA A 108 7.02 20.49 0.07
N PRO A 109 8.33 20.67 0.39
CA PRO A 109 9.42 20.28 -0.51
C PRO A 109 9.65 18.77 -0.53
N THR A 110 9.20 18.04 0.49
CA THR A 110 9.34 16.58 0.60
C THR A 110 8.02 15.91 0.28
N LEU A 111 8.03 15.09 -0.76
CA LEU A 111 6.90 14.24 -1.13
C LEU A 111 6.93 12.96 -0.29
N LEU A 112 5.85 12.70 0.44
CA LEU A 112 5.55 11.39 1.01
C LEU A 112 4.60 10.67 0.06
N ARG A 113 5.15 9.74 -0.71
CA ARG A 113 4.36 8.85 -1.57
C ARG A 113 4.08 7.56 -0.84
N ILE A 114 2.80 7.22 -0.68
CA ILE A 114 2.34 5.97 -0.11
C ILE A 114 1.71 5.13 -1.21
N THR A 115 2.17 3.89 -1.34
CA THR A 115 1.66 2.94 -2.31
C THR A 115 0.99 1.78 -1.61
N ILE A 116 -0.29 1.54 -1.88
CA ILE A 116 -0.94 0.28 -1.52
C ILE A 116 -0.50 -0.74 -2.57
N VAL A 117 0.47 -1.59 -2.20
CA VAL A 117 1.11 -2.53 -3.13
C VAL A 117 0.18 -3.68 -3.47
N LYS A 118 -0.49 -4.22 -2.45
CA LYS A 118 -1.49 -5.29 -2.57
C LYS A 118 -2.59 -5.10 -1.53
N ALA A 119 -3.79 -5.51 -1.89
CA ALA A 119 -4.89 -5.65 -0.94
C ALA A 119 -5.71 -6.91 -1.28
N LYS A 120 -6.22 -7.57 -0.23
CA LYS A 120 -7.14 -8.70 -0.34
C LYS A 120 -8.39 -8.42 0.47
N PRO A 121 -9.57 -8.56 -0.12
CA PRO A 121 -10.82 -8.29 0.60
C PRO A 121 -11.20 -9.46 1.54
N ASN A 122 -11.85 -9.14 2.64
CA ASN A 122 -12.48 -10.09 3.56
C ASN A 122 -13.85 -10.55 3.09
N ARG A 123 -14.56 -9.68 2.39
CA ARG A 123 -15.88 -9.93 1.79
C ARG A 123 -15.80 -9.64 0.30
N PRO A 124 -16.63 -10.28 -0.53
CA PRO A 124 -16.66 -9.95 -1.93
C PRO A 124 -16.98 -8.47 -2.16
N THR A 125 -16.30 -7.86 -3.11
CA THR A 125 -16.67 -6.56 -3.62
C THR A 125 -17.99 -6.66 -4.41
N PHE A 126 -18.66 -5.54 -4.66
CA PHE A 126 -19.88 -5.54 -5.48
C PHE A 126 -19.66 -6.09 -6.88
N ASN A 127 -18.50 -5.82 -7.48
CA ASN A 127 -18.13 -6.36 -8.79
C ASN A 127 -18.00 -7.89 -8.74
N GLN A 128 -17.32 -8.43 -7.73
CA GLN A 128 -17.19 -9.89 -7.56
C GLN A 128 -18.53 -10.56 -7.35
N LEU A 129 -19.45 -9.95 -6.58
CA LEU A 129 -20.81 -10.45 -6.40
C LEU A 129 -21.62 -10.47 -7.70
N GLY A 130 -21.39 -9.47 -8.58
CA GLY A 130 -22.05 -9.41 -9.88
C GLY A 130 -21.52 -10.43 -10.90
N GLU A 131 -20.26 -10.84 -10.77
CA GLU A 131 -19.59 -11.77 -11.70
C GLU A 131 -19.76 -13.24 -11.31
N ASP A 132 -19.88 -13.54 -10.01
CA ASP A 132 -19.95 -14.93 -9.50
C ASP A 132 -21.21 -15.18 -8.67
N PRO A 133 -22.23 -15.85 -9.24
CA PRO A 133 -23.49 -16.16 -8.54
C PRO A 133 -23.32 -17.08 -7.30
N SER A 134 -22.17 -17.73 -7.15
CA SER A 134 -21.87 -18.56 -5.98
C SER A 134 -21.47 -17.75 -4.75
N LEU A 135 -21.13 -16.47 -4.93
CA LEU A 135 -20.75 -15.55 -3.87
C LEU A 135 -21.99 -14.89 -3.24
N SER A 136 -21.84 -14.54 -1.99
CA SER A 136 -22.82 -13.75 -1.24
C SER A 136 -22.10 -12.78 -0.28
N PHE A 137 -22.81 -11.83 0.28
CA PHE A 137 -22.28 -10.95 1.32
C PHE A 137 -21.81 -11.69 2.58
N LYS A 138 -22.18 -12.96 2.74
CA LYS A 138 -21.72 -13.84 3.82
C LYS A 138 -20.44 -14.60 3.48
N SER A 139 -20.05 -14.63 2.19
CA SER A 139 -18.78 -15.23 1.78
C SER A 139 -17.63 -14.50 2.48
N TYR A 140 -16.67 -15.28 3.01
CA TYR A 140 -15.60 -14.75 3.85
C TYR A 140 -14.23 -15.24 3.35
N GLY A 141 -13.24 -14.34 3.39
CA GLY A 141 -11.84 -14.65 3.04
C GLY A 141 -10.84 -14.01 4.00
N ILE A 142 -9.62 -14.50 3.91
CA ILE A 142 -8.47 -13.90 4.60
C ILE A 142 -8.11 -12.63 3.86
N GLY A 143 -8.28 -11.49 4.52
CA GLY A 143 -7.93 -10.18 4.01
C GLY A 143 -6.57 -9.71 4.50
N GLY A 144 -6.16 -8.54 4.02
CA GLY A 144 -4.94 -7.86 4.41
C GLY A 144 -4.42 -6.93 3.32
N ALA A 145 -3.32 -6.24 3.63
CA ALA A 145 -2.66 -5.37 2.67
C ALA A 145 -1.15 -5.36 2.86
N GLU A 146 -0.46 -4.96 1.80
CA GLU A 146 0.95 -4.63 1.72
C GLU A 146 1.04 -3.16 1.32
N VAL A 147 1.73 -2.35 2.13
CA VAL A 147 1.84 -0.90 1.97
C VAL A 147 3.30 -0.50 2.01
N SER A 148 3.71 0.40 1.13
CA SER A 148 5.02 1.02 1.13
C SER A 148 4.92 2.54 1.17
N ALA A 149 5.97 3.20 1.64
CA ALA A 149 6.14 4.64 1.57
C ALA A 149 7.54 5.01 1.10
N GLU A 150 7.62 6.10 0.34
CA GLU A 150 8.87 6.73 -0.08
C GLU A 150 8.85 8.22 0.32
N PHE A 151 9.97 8.70 0.82
CA PHE A 151 10.21 10.11 1.09
C PHE A 151 11.14 10.67 0.01
N ILE A 152 10.59 11.54 -0.83
CA ILE A 152 11.25 12.01 -2.04
C ILE A 152 11.51 13.52 -1.88
N THR A 153 12.75 13.94 -2.03
CA THR A 153 13.13 15.36 -1.98
C THR A 153 12.64 16.09 -3.23
N ALA A 154 12.67 17.42 -3.22
CA ALA A 154 12.40 18.24 -4.39
C ALA A 154 13.38 17.96 -5.56
N GLY A 155 14.56 17.40 -5.27
CA GLY A 155 15.53 16.96 -6.29
C GLY A 155 15.22 15.60 -6.90
N GLY A 156 14.23 14.86 -6.37
CA GLY A 156 13.86 13.52 -6.83
C GLY A 156 14.60 12.37 -6.11
N ASP A 157 15.43 12.68 -5.12
CA ASP A 157 16.17 11.66 -4.37
C ASP A 157 15.27 11.02 -3.31
N VAL A 158 15.27 9.69 -3.21
CA VAL A 158 14.62 8.94 -2.14
C VAL A 158 15.52 8.94 -0.91
N VAL A 159 15.08 9.58 0.16
CA VAL A 159 15.82 9.75 1.41
C VAL A 159 15.30 8.89 2.56
N GLY A 160 14.21 8.21 2.34
CA GLY A 160 13.65 7.25 3.30
C GLY A 160 12.60 6.36 2.65
N THR A 161 12.48 5.16 3.19
CA THR A 161 11.46 4.18 2.79
C THR A 161 10.83 3.56 4.03
N ALA A 162 9.60 3.12 3.90
CA ALA A 162 8.95 2.29 4.92
C ALA A 162 8.04 1.26 4.26
N GLU A 163 7.94 0.09 4.87
CA GLU A 163 7.14 -1.02 4.37
C GLU A 163 6.38 -1.69 5.50
N TYR A 164 5.22 -2.21 5.19
CA TYR A 164 4.43 -3.01 6.11
C TYR A 164 3.56 -3.98 5.34
N ASP A 165 3.56 -5.23 5.80
CA ASP A 165 2.61 -6.23 5.34
C ASP A 165 1.85 -6.85 6.51
N TYR A 166 0.57 -7.05 6.31
CA TYR A 166 -0.28 -7.76 7.23
C TYR A 166 -1.40 -8.49 6.49
N TYR A 167 -1.47 -9.79 6.73
CA TYR A 167 -2.58 -10.63 6.32
C TYR A 167 -3.07 -11.41 7.53
N SER A 168 -4.37 -11.45 7.73
CA SER A 168 -4.95 -12.26 8.80
C SER A 168 -4.70 -13.74 8.53
N SER A 169 -4.70 -14.56 9.59
CA SER A 169 -4.61 -16.01 9.48
C SER A 169 -5.88 -16.67 10.01
N PHE A 170 -6.14 -17.92 9.60
CA PHE A 170 -7.29 -18.67 10.13
C PHE A 170 -7.23 -18.88 11.66
N GLY A 171 -6.04 -18.81 12.25
CA GLY A 171 -5.85 -18.88 13.70
C GLY A 171 -6.21 -17.59 14.44
N ASP A 172 -6.27 -16.48 13.73
CA ASP A 172 -6.62 -15.18 14.31
C ASP A 172 -8.14 -15.05 14.39
N ARG A 173 -8.68 -15.05 15.62
CA ARG A 173 -10.13 -14.86 15.87
C ARG A 173 -10.71 -13.53 15.32
N PRO A 174 -9.94 -12.46 15.05
CA PRO A 174 -10.46 -11.23 14.44
C PRO A 174 -11.23 -11.41 13.14
N HIS A 175 -10.97 -12.48 12.38
CA HIS A 175 -11.70 -12.74 11.13
C HIS A 175 -13.21 -12.97 11.33
N LEU A 176 -13.64 -13.41 12.50
CA LEU A 176 -15.06 -13.57 12.82
C LEU A 176 -15.80 -12.22 12.97
N SER A 177 -15.05 -11.13 13.22
CA SER A 177 -15.58 -9.77 13.36
C SER A 177 -15.41 -8.93 12.08
N ALA A 178 -14.78 -9.45 11.04
CA ALA A 178 -14.62 -8.73 9.78
C ALA A 178 -15.97 -8.59 9.06
N SER A 179 -16.59 -7.41 9.22
CA SER A 179 -17.91 -7.11 8.65
C SER A 179 -17.83 -6.42 7.29
N GLY A 180 -16.74 -5.67 7.05
CA GLY A 180 -16.53 -4.91 5.81
C GLY A 180 -15.76 -5.68 4.74
N VAL A 181 -15.75 -5.13 3.54
CA VAL A 181 -15.00 -5.67 2.39
C VAL A 181 -13.51 -5.67 2.69
N TRP A 182 -12.99 -4.59 3.24
CA TRP A 182 -11.57 -4.34 3.42
C TRP A 182 -11.06 -4.39 4.87
N THR A 183 -11.85 -4.92 5.83
CA THR A 183 -11.56 -4.85 7.27
C THR A 183 -10.11 -5.18 7.68
N ASP A 184 -9.48 -6.20 7.08
CA ASP A 184 -8.09 -6.54 7.41
C ASP A 184 -7.10 -5.67 6.65
N ALA A 185 -7.44 -5.17 5.45
CA ALA A 185 -6.65 -4.18 4.74
C ALA A 185 -6.65 -2.84 5.48
N ASP A 186 -7.82 -2.36 5.94
CA ASP A 186 -7.97 -1.15 6.76
C ASP A 186 -7.12 -1.27 8.03
N ARG A 187 -7.16 -2.43 8.69
CA ARG A 187 -6.31 -2.71 9.86
C ARG A 187 -4.82 -2.67 9.53
N ALA A 188 -4.41 -3.16 8.36
CA ALA A 188 -3.02 -3.09 7.90
C ALA A 188 -2.60 -1.63 7.67
N MET A 189 -3.42 -0.84 6.98
CA MET A 189 -3.20 0.57 6.69
C MET A 189 -3.13 1.42 7.97
N SER A 190 -4.07 1.22 8.90
CA SER A 190 -4.06 1.86 10.21
C SER A 190 -2.79 1.54 11.02
N ARG A 191 -2.34 0.28 11.03
CA ARG A 191 -1.11 -0.09 11.73
C ARG A 191 0.13 0.50 11.06
N PHE A 192 0.18 0.52 9.74
CA PHE A 192 1.25 1.18 8.99
C PHE A 192 1.34 2.66 9.35
N SER A 193 0.22 3.40 9.23
CA SER A 193 0.12 4.82 9.55
C SER A 193 0.62 5.13 10.97
N LYS A 194 0.14 4.38 11.97
CA LYS A 194 0.55 4.53 13.38
C LYS A 194 2.04 4.31 13.60
N LYS A 195 2.63 3.30 12.93
CA LYS A 195 4.05 2.98 13.06
C LYS A 195 4.91 4.03 12.35
N LEU A 196 4.53 4.44 11.14
CA LEU A 196 5.22 5.46 10.35
C LEU A 196 5.22 6.80 11.08
N SER A 197 4.05 7.29 11.49
CA SER A 197 3.93 8.57 12.19
C SER A 197 4.69 8.56 13.53
N LYS A 198 4.71 7.44 14.26
CA LYS A 198 5.52 7.29 15.49
C LYS A 198 7.03 7.36 15.19
N LYS A 199 7.49 6.70 14.12
CA LYS A 199 8.90 6.73 13.72
C LYS A 199 9.34 8.15 13.37
N LEU A 200 8.56 8.87 12.56
CA LEU A 200 8.84 10.24 12.15
C LEU A 200 8.82 11.22 13.33
N ALA A 201 7.81 11.13 14.20
CA ALA A 201 7.74 11.98 15.38
C ALA A 201 8.96 11.80 16.31
N LYS A 202 9.45 10.57 16.46
CA LYS A 202 10.69 10.31 17.21
C LYS A 202 11.89 10.94 16.52
N MET A 203 12.03 10.81 15.20
CA MET A 203 13.14 11.42 14.45
C MET A 203 13.16 12.95 14.60
N ASN A 204 11.99 13.61 14.59
CA ASN A 204 11.88 15.05 14.79
C ASN A 204 12.31 15.47 16.20
N GLN A 205 12.02 14.65 17.23
CA GLN A 205 12.47 14.91 18.60
C GLN A 205 13.98 14.76 18.76
N ASP A 206 14.57 13.76 18.10
CA ASP A 206 16.02 13.48 18.17
C ASP A 206 16.83 14.52 17.37
N ALA A 207 16.21 15.27 16.45
CA ALA A 207 16.83 16.31 15.62
C ALA A 207 16.70 17.75 16.21
N SER A 208 15.92 17.93 17.30
CA SER A 208 15.65 19.23 17.95
C SER A 208 16.55 19.44 19.15
#